data_dfd43f4201a22d11366c4626e6f849db
#
_entry.id   dfd43f4201a22d11366c4626e6f849db
#
_cell.length_a   1.000
_cell.length_b   1.000
_cell.length_c   1.000
_cell.angle_alpha   90.00
_cell.angle_beta   90.00
_cell.angle_gamma   90.00
#
_symmetry.space_group_name_H-M   'P 1'
#
loop_
_entity.id
_entity.type
_entity.pdbx_description
1 polymer ?
#
loop_
_entity_poly.entity_id
_entity_poly.type
_entity_poly.pdbx_seq_one_letter_code
_entity_poly.pdbx_strand_id
1 'polypeptide(L)'
;MPKISIIVPVYNVEKYLEKCVRSILAQTFTDFELILVDDGSPDSSGAMCDQFAKQDERVKVIHKEDGGLSDARNAGIEIATGEYLGFIDSDDYIADDMYELLYTNI
;
A
#
# COMPACT_ATOMS: atom_id res chain seq x y z
N MET A 1 9.95 14.61 2.03
CA MET A 1 9.72 13.59 0.96
C MET A 1 10.02 12.21 1.52
N PRO A 2 9.12 11.20 1.36
CA PRO A 2 9.42 9.83 1.78
C PRO A 2 10.52 9.21 0.93
N LYS A 3 11.25 8.26 1.50
CA LYS A 3 12.26 7.53 0.76
C LYS A 3 11.67 6.43 -0.10
N ILE A 4 10.61 5.76 0.38
CA ILE A 4 10.00 4.63 -0.29
C ILE A 4 8.50 4.91 -0.47
N SER A 5 7.99 4.66 -1.68
CA SER A 5 6.56 4.61 -1.94
C SER A 5 6.16 3.15 -2.08
N ILE A 6 5.28 2.69 -1.20
CA ILE A 6 4.81 1.31 -1.18
C ILE A 6 3.42 1.28 -1.80
N ILE A 7 3.28 0.54 -2.90
CA ILE A 7 2.03 0.48 -3.67
C ILE A 7 1.38 -0.88 -3.44
N VAL A 8 0.13 -0.85 -2.99
CA VAL A 8 -0.66 -2.05 -2.72
C VAL A 8 -1.93 -2.00 -3.55
N PRO A 9 -2.01 -2.78 -4.64
CA PRO A 9 -3.26 -2.94 -5.37
C PRO A 9 -4.28 -3.67 -4.51
N VAL A 10 -5.51 -3.17 -4.45
CA VAL A 10 -6.58 -3.71 -3.60
C VAL A 10 -7.77 -4.09 -4.47
N TYR A 11 -8.13 -5.36 -4.48
CA TYR A 11 -9.33 -5.83 -5.15
C TYR A 11 -9.90 -7.05 -4.42
N ASN A 12 -11.09 -6.89 -3.83
CA ASN A 12 -11.83 -8.00 -3.22
C ASN A 12 -11.02 -8.79 -2.17
N VAL A 13 -10.34 -8.07 -1.27
CA VAL A 13 -9.40 -8.67 -0.28
C VAL A 13 -9.75 -8.30 1.17
N GLU A 14 -11.03 -8.07 1.46
CA GLU A 14 -11.43 -7.61 2.80
C GLU A 14 -10.97 -8.54 3.94
N LYS A 15 -10.79 -9.83 3.66
CA LYS A 15 -10.33 -10.80 4.66
C LYS A 15 -8.84 -10.69 4.98
N TYR A 16 -8.05 -10.12 4.08
CA TYR A 16 -6.58 -10.12 4.18
C TYR A 16 -5.99 -8.72 4.32
N LEU A 17 -6.75 -7.69 3.93
CA LEU A 17 -6.22 -6.34 3.79
C LEU A 17 -5.72 -5.77 5.11
N GLU A 18 -6.43 -5.98 6.21
CA GLU A 18 -6.03 -5.44 7.52
C GLU A 18 -4.65 -5.96 7.92
N LYS A 19 -4.43 -7.26 7.80
CA LYS A 19 -3.14 -7.86 8.16
C LYS A 19 -2.01 -7.32 7.28
N CYS A 20 -2.26 -7.18 5.98
CA CYS A 20 -1.29 -6.62 5.05
C CYS A 20 -0.92 -5.18 5.44
N VAL A 21 -1.91 -4.31 5.60
CA VAL A 21 -1.67 -2.90 5.91
C VAL A 21 -0.99 -2.74 7.26
N ARG A 22 -1.44 -3.47 8.28
CA ARG A 22 -0.82 -3.39 9.61
C ARG A 22 0.64 -3.84 9.58
N SER A 23 0.98 -4.86 8.80
CA SER A 23 2.36 -5.30 8.67
C SER A 23 3.25 -4.24 8.03
N ILE A 24 2.71 -3.46 7.09
CA ILE A 24 3.43 -2.35 6.45
C ILE A 24 3.59 -1.18 7.42
N LEU A 25 2.52 -0.79 8.11
CA LEU A 25 2.57 0.34 9.04
C LEU A 25 3.45 0.06 10.27
N ALA A 26 3.66 -1.22 10.59
CA ALA A 26 4.51 -1.65 11.70
C ALA A 26 5.99 -1.77 11.32
N GLN A 27 6.39 -1.42 10.10
CA GLN A 27 7.79 -1.49 9.68
C GLN A 27 8.69 -0.63 10.56
N THR A 28 9.88 -1.14 10.88
CA THR A 28 10.87 -0.40 11.65
C THR A 28 11.44 0.77 10.85
N PHE A 29 11.53 0.64 9.52
CA PHE A 29 11.80 1.77 8.63
C PHE A 29 10.50 2.55 8.44
N THR A 30 10.48 3.82 8.85
CA THR A 30 9.24 4.61 8.91
C THR A 30 9.11 5.69 7.84
N ASP A 31 10.17 5.94 7.07
CA ASP A 31 10.18 7.00 6.05
C ASP A 31 9.59 6.50 4.72
N PHE A 32 8.31 6.20 4.74
CA PHE A 32 7.58 5.72 3.56
C PHE A 32 6.19 6.35 3.47
N GLU A 33 5.64 6.30 2.27
CA GLU A 33 4.20 6.50 2.04
C GLU A 33 3.60 5.18 1.59
N LEU A 34 2.38 4.91 2.02
CA LEU A 34 1.63 3.72 1.61
C LEU A 34 0.49 4.14 0.70
N ILE A 35 0.50 3.65 -0.51
CA ILE A 35 -0.52 3.98 -1.51
C ILE A 35 -1.39 2.75 -1.74
N LEU A 36 -2.62 2.81 -1.25
CA LEU A 36 -3.62 1.77 -1.43
C LEU A 36 -4.45 2.12 -2.66
N VAL A 37 -4.40 1.27 -3.69
CA VAL A 37 -5.14 1.50 -4.92
C VAL A 37 -6.34 0.54 -4.94
N ASP A 38 -7.52 1.06 -4.60
CA ASP A 38 -8.77 0.31 -4.65
C ASP A 38 -9.24 0.23 -6.10
N ASP A 39 -9.05 -0.92 -6.71
CA ASP A 39 -9.32 -1.17 -8.12
C ASP A 39 -10.76 -1.65 -8.34
N GLY A 40 -11.72 -0.87 -7.85
CA GLY A 40 -13.13 -1.17 -8.03
C GLY A 40 -13.63 -2.34 -7.17
N SER A 41 -13.11 -2.49 -5.96
CA SER A 41 -13.47 -3.62 -5.08
C SER A 41 -14.98 -3.69 -4.83
N PRO A 42 -15.61 -4.86 -5.04
CA PRO A 42 -17.05 -5.04 -4.79
C PRO A 42 -17.39 -5.27 -3.31
N ASP A 43 -16.39 -5.53 -2.47
CA ASP A 43 -16.55 -5.81 -1.04
C ASP A 43 -16.21 -4.57 -0.18
N SER A 44 -15.90 -4.77 1.10
CA SER A 44 -15.58 -3.68 2.02
C SER A 44 -14.17 -3.16 1.91
N SER A 45 -13.33 -3.68 0.99
CA SER A 45 -11.93 -3.28 0.86
C SER A 45 -11.76 -1.77 0.68
N GLY A 46 -12.58 -1.14 -0.16
CA GLY A 46 -12.48 0.30 -0.40
C GLY A 46 -12.73 1.13 0.86
N ALA A 47 -13.75 0.76 1.63
CA ALA A 47 -14.05 1.43 2.90
C ALA A 47 -12.94 1.21 3.93
N MET A 48 -12.33 0.03 3.94
CA MET A 48 -11.19 -0.27 4.82
C MET A 48 -10.00 0.62 4.48
N CYS A 49 -9.71 0.83 3.19
CA CYS A 49 -8.66 1.74 2.76
C CYS A 49 -8.85 3.13 3.34
N ASP A 50 -10.06 3.66 3.26
CA ASP A 50 -10.38 4.99 3.79
C ASP A 50 -10.19 5.06 5.31
N GLN A 51 -10.50 4.01 6.03
CA GLN A 51 -10.27 3.94 7.47
C GLN A 51 -8.78 4.01 7.81
N PHE A 52 -7.95 3.29 7.08
CA PHE A 52 -6.50 3.34 7.30
C PHE A 52 -5.94 4.74 7.01
N ALA A 53 -6.42 5.41 5.97
CA ALA A 53 -5.99 6.77 5.65
C ALA A 53 -6.35 7.77 6.76
N LYS A 54 -7.46 7.55 7.47
CA LYS A 54 -7.84 8.38 8.61
C LYS A 54 -6.99 8.12 9.84
N GLN A 55 -6.47 6.91 9.99
CA GLN A 55 -5.69 6.50 11.17
C GLN A 55 -4.20 6.84 11.05
N ASP A 56 -3.67 6.93 9.84
CA ASP A 56 -2.24 7.15 9.63
C ASP A 56 -2.04 8.05 8.40
N GLU A 57 -1.38 9.19 8.61
CA GLU A 57 -1.16 10.18 7.56
C GLU A 57 -0.25 9.71 6.44
N ARG A 58 0.51 8.63 6.65
CA ARG A 58 1.36 8.04 5.61
C ARG A 58 0.56 7.28 4.56
N VAL A 59 -0.71 6.98 4.84
CA VAL A 59 -1.58 6.21 3.95
C VAL A 59 -2.31 7.14 2.99
N LYS A 60 -2.19 6.86 1.71
CA LYS A 60 -2.92 7.53 0.63
C LYS A 60 -3.79 6.51 -0.07
N VAL A 61 -4.96 6.91 -0.53
CA VAL A 61 -5.91 6.01 -1.17
C VAL A 61 -6.32 6.54 -2.53
N ILE A 62 -6.36 5.65 -3.51
CA ILE A 62 -6.93 5.92 -4.83
C ILE A 62 -8.09 4.96 -5.01
N HIS A 63 -9.27 5.50 -5.34
CA HIS A 63 -10.42 4.69 -5.77
C HIS A 63 -10.56 4.84 -7.27
N LYS A 64 -10.63 3.71 -7.99
CA LYS A 64 -10.76 3.70 -9.44
C LYS A 64 -11.64 2.56 -9.90
N GLU A 65 -12.09 2.62 -11.15
CA GLU A 65 -12.80 1.51 -11.75
C GLU A 65 -11.85 0.34 -12.00
N ASP A 66 -12.37 -0.89 -11.93
CA ASP A 66 -11.60 -2.10 -12.13
C ASP A 66 -10.93 -2.10 -13.52
N GLY A 67 -9.62 -2.02 -13.54
CA GLY A 67 -8.82 -2.02 -14.76
C GLY A 67 -7.73 -3.09 -14.74
N GLY A 68 -7.67 -3.90 -13.68
CA GLY A 68 -6.70 -4.96 -13.53
C GLY A 68 -5.45 -4.54 -12.77
N LEU A 69 -4.60 -5.52 -12.47
CA LEU A 69 -3.43 -5.36 -11.61
C LEU A 69 -2.42 -4.34 -12.14
N SER A 70 -2.10 -4.44 -13.44
CA SER A 70 -1.13 -3.51 -14.05
C SER A 70 -1.62 -2.07 -14.03
N ASP A 71 -2.91 -1.87 -14.28
CA ASP A 71 -3.53 -0.54 -14.24
C ASP A 71 -3.52 0.03 -12.83
N ALA A 72 -3.82 -0.80 -11.83
CA ALA A 72 -3.77 -0.40 -10.43
C ALA A 72 -2.35 0.01 -10.00
N ARG A 73 -1.34 -0.77 -10.37
CA ARG A 73 0.05 -0.42 -10.09
C ARG A 73 0.47 0.89 -10.73
N ASN A 74 0.07 1.10 -11.99
CA ASN A 74 0.37 2.34 -12.71
C ASN A 74 -0.28 3.54 -12.05
N ALA A 75 -1.50 3.42 -11.57
CA ALA A 75 -2.18 4.51 -10.85
C ALA A 75 -1.39 4.89 -9.58
N GLY A 76 -0.88 3.91 -8.85
CA GLY A 76 -0.04 4.16 -7.68
C GLY A 76 1.27 4.85 -8.04
N ILE A 77 1.92 4.41 -9.11
CA ILE A 77 3.18 5.00 -9.58
C ILE A 77 3.00 6.48 -9.92
N GLU A 78 1.88 6.86 -10.53
CA GLU A 78 1.62 8.24 -10.94
C GLU A 78 1.64 9.23 -9.76
N ILE A 79 1.24 8.80 -8.57
CA ILE A 79 1.22 9.69 -7.39
C ILE A 79 2.38 9.46 -6.44
N ALA A 80 3.23 8.46 -6.70
CA ALA A 80 4.34 8.13 -5.83
C ALA A 80 5.38 9.25 -5.81
N THR A 81 5.86 9.59 -4.62
CA THR A 81 6.85 10.66 -4.42
C THR A 81 8.18 10.16 -3.84
N GLY A 82 8.27 8.87 -3.48
CA GLY A 82 9.49 8.29 -2.92
C GLY A 82 10.58 8.07 -3.95
N GLU A 83 11.82 8.00 -3.47
CA GLU A 83 12.96 7.70 -4.33
C GLU A 83 12.93 6.25 -4.84
N TYR A 84 12.35 5.36 -4.06
CA TYR A 84 12.24 3.93 -4.37
C TYR A 84 10.78 3.51 -4.35
N LEU A 85 10.44 2.52 -5.19
CA LEU A 85 9.09 1.96 -5.27
C LEU A 85 9.09 0.55 -4.71
N GLY A 86 8.11 0.23 -3.87
CA GLY A 86 7.85 -1.12 -3.41
C GLY A 86 6.45 -1.55 -3.81
N PHE A 87 6.28 -2.82 -4.14
CA PHE A 87 4.97 -3.39 -4.47
C PHE A 87 4.71 -4.57 -3.55
N ILE A 88 3.54 -4.58 -2.92
CA ILE A 88 3.13 -5.67 -2.03
C ILE A 88 1.72 -6.08 -2.42
N ASP A 89 1.48 -7.38 -2.57
CA ASP A 89 0.15 -7.90 -2.82
C ASP A 89 -0.70 -7.78 -1.56
N SER A 90 -1.96 -7.40 -1.73
CA SER A 90 -2.85 -7.08 -0.61
C SER A 90 -3.27 -8.28 0.22
N ASP A 91 -3.01 -9.49 -0.23
CA ASP A 91 -3.23 -10.72 0.54
C ASP A 91 -1.97 -11.23 1.25
N ASP A 92 -0.86 -10.50 1.14
CA ASP A 92 0.40 -10.82 1.80
C ASP A 92 0.61 -9.96 3.06
N TYR A 93 1.62 -10.35 3.83
CA TYR A 93 2.12 -9.54 4.94
C TYR A 93 3.65 -9.67 4.99
N ILE A 94 4.31 -8.73 5.64
CA ILE A 94 5.76 -8.63 5.63
C ILE A 94 6.33 -8.63 7.06
N ALA A 95 7.59 -9.04 7.20
CA ALA A 95 8.31 -8.93 8.45
C ALA A 95 8.51 -7.45 8.81
N ASP A 96 8.47 -7.11 10.09
CA ASP A 96 8.47 -5.72 10.56
C ASP A 96 9.76 -4.95 10.26
N ASP A 97 10.85 -5.62 9.90
CA ASP A 97 12.13 -5.00 9.54
C ASP A 97 12.48 -5.13 8.05
N MET A 98 11.54 -5.61 7.22
CA MET A 98 11.81 -5.92 5.82
C MET A 98 12.36 -4.72 5.04
N TYR A 99 11.68 -3.58 5.10
CA TYR A 99 12.11 -2.41 4.34
C TYR A 99 13.35 -1.74 4.92
N GLU A 100 13.54 -1.81 6.22
CA GLU A 100 14.78 -1.32 6.83
C GLU A 100 16.00 -2.07 6.32
N LEU A 101 15.92 -3.41 6.27
CA LEU A 101 17.01 -4.24 5.78
C LEU A 101 17.28 -4.00 4.29
N LEU A 102 16.23 -3.92 3.48
CA LEU A 102 16.36 -3.66 2.05
C LEU A 102 16.97 -2.29 1.77
N TYR A 103 16.50 -1.25 2.47
CA TYR A 103 17.01 0.10 2.28
C TYR A 103 18.48 0.22 2.69
N THR A 104 18.87 -0.42 3.78
CA THR A 104 20.25 -0.40 4.28
C THR A 104 21.23 -1.02 3.27
N ASN A 105 20.76 -1.96 2.46
CA ASN A 105 21.58 -2.68 1.48
C ASN A 105 21.54 -2.10 0.07
N ILE A 106 20.81 -1.02 -0.14
CA ILE A 106 20.79 -0.29 -1.40
C ILE A 106 22.05 0.61 -1.49
#